data_3197ec981227ca9f495568402d411ffa
#
_entry.id   3197ec981227ca9f495568402d411ffa
#
_cell.length_a   1.000
_cell.length_b   1.000
_cell.length_c   1.000
_cell.angle_alpha   90.00
_cell.angle_beta   90.00
_cell.angle_gamma   90.00
#
_symmetry.space_group_name_H-M   'P 1'
#
loop_
_entity.id
_entity.type
_entity.pdbx_description
1 polymer ?
#
loop_
_entity_poly.entity_id
_entity_poly.type
_entity_poly.pdbx_seq_one_letter_code
_entity_poly.pdbx_strand_id
1 'polypeptide(L)'
;KFIRTTDDYHVKSVQKIFTRLYEQGDIYKSTYKGKYCVPCEAFWTQAQLVDGKCPDCGREVIDSEEESYFFRLTKYKDRLYDLLKNSDFLEPKFRVNEMINNFIDGLTDIAVSRTSVNWGIPVPFDSKHTIYVWIDALTNYINALGYGGDEKNMSYWPADVHMVGKEIVRFHSIIWPAILMALDLPLPKKVYGHGWLLLGGDKMSKSKGNVADPYMLSRRYGVDALRYFLLREIPFGSDGTYTDEALIKRINSDLVNDLGNLVKRTVSMANQYFGGKVDRVEGDAEYVEKANDLHSLVEECIGRYS
;
A
#
# COMPACT_ATOMS: atom_id res chain seq x y z
N LYS A 1 -4.62 13.35 8.29
CA LYS A 1 -3.54 13.70 9.25
C LYS A 1 -2.22 13.19 8.70
N PHE A 2 -1.15 13.98 8.81
CA PHE A 2 0.22 13.56 8.54
C PHE A 2 0.87 13.09 9.85
N ILE A 3 1.62 11.99 9.81
CA ILE A 3 2.34 11.43 10.95
C ILE A 3 3.80 11.18 10.57
N ARG A 4 4.70 11.46 11.51
CA ARG A 4 6.12 11.07 11.42
C ARG A 4 6.39 10.00 12.47
N THR A 5 7.13 8.96 12.10
CA THR A 5 7.52 7.90 13.04
C THR A 5 8.50 8.38 14.12
N THR A 6 9.02 9.60 13.97
CA THR A 6 9.83 10.31 14.96
C THR A 6 9.02 11.18 15.93
N ASP A 7 7.70 11.26 15.74
CA ASP A 7 6.84 12.02 16.68
C ASP A 7 6.76 11.32 18.05
N ASP A 8 6.93 12.06 19.12
CA ASP A 8 6.97 11.52 20.50
C ASP A 8 5.75 10.66 20.86
N TYR A 9 4.56 11.08 20.41
CA TYR A 9 3.34 10.32 20.68
C TYR A 9 3.34 8.98 19.97
N HIS A 10 3.90 8.91 18.75
CA HIS A 10 4.04 7.68 17.99
C HIS A 10 5.04 6.75 18.68
N VAL A 11 6.24 7.25 19.00
CA VAL A 11 7.28 6.49 19.70
C VAL A 11 6.72 5.85 20.99
N LYS A 12 6.03 6.64 21.81
CA LYS A 12 5.41 6.16 23.06
C LYS A 12 4.35 5.09 22.81
N SER A 13 3.52 5.24 21.78
CA SER A 13 2.50 4.25 21.42
C SER A 13 3.12 2.95 20.92
N VAL A 14 4.14 3.02 20.07
CA VAL A 14 4.88 1.82 19.60
C VAL A 14 5.49 1.07 20.79
N GLN A 15 6.12 1.77 21.71
CA GLN A 15 6.70 1.18 22.93
C GLN A 15 5.64 0.50 23.80
N LYS A 16 4.47 1.12 23.99
CA LYS A 16 3.34 0.51 24.71
C LYS A 16 2.84 -0.75 24.02
N ILE A 17 2.67 -0.71 22.70
CA ILE A 17 2.26 -1.87 21.89
C ILE A 17 3.26 -2.99 22.05
N PHE A 18 4.55 -2.71 21.87
CA PHE A 18 5.60 -3.71 21.97
C PHE A 18 5.65 -4.35 23.37
N THR A 19 5.54 -3.54 24.44
CA THR A 19 5.49 -4.03 25.82
C THR A 19 4.27 -4.92 26.04
N ARG A 20 3.07 -4.51 25.62
CA ARG A 20 1.84 -5.30 25.72
C ARG A 20 1.99 -6.66 25.04
N LEU A 21 2.50 -6.67 23.80
CA LEU A 21 2.71 -7.91 23.05
C LEU A 21 3.75 -8.83 23.71
N TYR A 22 4.75 -8.26 24.38
CA TYR A 22 5.73 -9.03 25.14
C TYR A 22 5.12 -9.60 26.44
N GLU A 23 4.42 -8.81 27.23
CA GLU A 23 3.79 -9.23 28.49
C GLU A 23 2.74 -10.32 28.28
N GLN A 24 1.99 -10.29 27.18
CA GLN A 24 1.02 -11.35 26.83
C GLN A 24 1.64 -12.57 26.14
N GLY A 25 2.95 -12.56 25.88
CA GLY A 25 3.69 -13.67 25.32
C GLY A 25 3.61 -13.82 23.80
N ASP A 26 3.06 -12.81 23.09
CA ASP A 26 3.09 -12.77 21.62
C ASP A 26 4.44 -12.30 21.08
N ILE A 27 5.24 -11.64 21.90
CA ILE A 27 6.66 -11.38 21.62
C ILE A 27 7.50 -12.14 22.64
N TYR A 28 8.60 -12.76 22.20
CA TYR A 28 9.55 -13.49 23.04
C TYR A 28 10.97 -13.26 22.55
N LYS A 29 11.95 -13.42 23.45
CA LYS A 29 13.37 -13.27 23.14
C LYS A 29 13.96 -14.60 22.65
N SER A 30 14.73 -14.55 21.57
CA SER A 30 15.43 -15.70 21.00
C SER A 30 16.63 -15.24 20.18
N THR A 31 17.37 -16.19 19.61
CA THR A 31 18.52 -15.91 18.74
C THR A 31 18.15 -16.18 17.29
N TYR A 32 18.35 -15.19 16.44
CA TYR A 32 18.24 -15.36 15.01
C TYR A 32 19.57 -15.86 14.44
N LYS A 33 19.53 -16.98 13.72
CA LYS A 33 20.67 -17.51 12.98
C LYS A 33 20.38 -17.40 11.49
N GLY A 34 21.31 -16.82 10.75
CA GLY A 34 21.11 -16.65 9.32
C GLY A 34 22.36 -16.20 8.59
N LYS A 35 22.27 -16.09 7.28
CA LYS A 35 23.31 -15.56 6.40
C LYS A 35 23.22 -14.04 6.39
N TYR A 36 24.21 -13.37 6.93
CA TYR A 36 24.25 -11.92 7.06
C TYR A 36 25.10 -11.27 5.98
N CYS A 37 24.53 -10.33 5.27
CA CYS A 37 25.25 -9.48 4.35
C CYS A 37 25.68 -8.19 5.06
N VAL A 38 26.95 -8.05 5.35
CA VAL A 38 27.48 -6.88 6.07
C VAL A 38 27.20 -5.56 5.34
N PRO A 39 27.39 -5.43 4.00
CA PRO A 39 27.16 -4.18 3.30
C PRO A 39 25.68 -3.79 3.15
N CYS A 40 24.77 -4.76 3.17
CA CYS A 40 23.32 -4.50 3.09
C CYS A 40 22.65 -4.47 4.47
N GLU A 41 23.41 -4.82 5.53
CA GLU A 41 22.91 -4.95 6.90
C GLU A 41 21.62 -5.81 6.98
N ALA A 42 21.59 -6.89 6.18
CA ALA A 42 20.42 -7.73 6.00
C ALA A 42 20.73 -9.21 6.23
N PHE A 43 19.81 -9.89 6.94
CA PHE A 43 19.80 -11.32 7.09
C PHE A 43 19.01 -12.00 5.98
N TRP A 44 19.52 -13.15 5.53
CA TRP A 44 18.91 -13.98 4.52
C TRP A 44 18.83 -15.42 4.98
N THR A 45 17.77 -16.10 4.62
CA THR A 45 17.75 -17.58 4.75
C THR A 45 18.57 -18.20 3.63
N GLN A 46 19.03 -19.43 3.82
CA GLN A 46 19.79 -20.15 2.79
C GLN A 46 19.04 -20.22 1.45
N ALA A 47 17.70 -20.37 1.50
CA ALA A 47 16.85 -20.44 0.31
C ALA A 47 16.69 -19.10 -0.45
N GLN A 48 16.96 -17.99 0.21
CA GLN A 48 16.86 -16.65 -0.40
C GLN A 48 18.15 -16.21 -1.09
N LEU A 49 19.26 -16.91 -0.85
CA LEU A 49 20.53 -16.58 -1.49
C LEU A 49 20.48 -16.92 -2.98
N VAL A 50 21.10 -16.07 -3.79
CA VAL A 50 21.32 -16.30 -5.22
C VAL A 50 22.77 -16.73 -5.40
N ASP A 51 23.00 -17.96 -5.85
CA ASP A 51 24.34 -18.56 -5.97
C ASP A 51 25.16 -18.47 -4.68
N GLY A 52 24.50 -18.61 -3.52
CA GLY A 52 25.15 -18.53 -2.20
C GLY A 52 25.50 -17.12 -1.75
N LYS A 53 25.05 -16.07 -2.49
CA LYS A 53 25.36 -14.66 -2.26
C LYS A 53 24.11 -13.85 -1.93
N CYS A 54 24.33 -12.63 -1.43
CA CYS A 54 23.26 -11.69 -1.12
C CYS A 54 22.42 -11.37 -2.38
N PRO A 55 21.09 -11.54 -2.35
CA PRO A 55 20.25 -11.28 -3.51
C PRO A 55 20.19 -9.80 -3.90
N ASP A 56 20.42 -8.89 -2.93
CA ASP A 56 20.36 -7.45 -3.19
C ASP A 56 21.62 -6.90 -3.84
N CYS A 57 22.80 -7.35 -3.40
CA CYS A 57 24.06 -6.74 -3.82
C CYS A 57 25.06 -7.71 -4.44
N GLY A 58 24.76 -9.01 -4.48
CA GLY A 58 25.61 -10.07 -5.05
C GLY A 58 26.90 -10.39 -4.27
N ARG A 59 27.07 -9.82 -3.06
CA ARG A 59 28.28 -10.02 -2.25
C ARG A 59 28.17 -11.26 -1.37
N GLU A 60 29.33 -11.75 -0.90
CA GLU A 60 29.44 -12.84 0.06
C GLU A 60 28.67 -12.53 1.34
N VAL A 61 28.06 -13.56 1.92
CA VAL A 61 27.36 -13.50 3.20
C VAL A 61 28.11 -14.35 4.23
N ILE A 62 28.02 -13.98 5.49
CA ILE A 62 28.63 -14.69 6.61
C ILE A 62 27.54 -15.33 7.47
N ASP A 63 27.88 -16.44 8.16
CA ASP A 63 27.02 -16.97 9.20
C ASP A 63 27.05 -16.01 10.39
N SER A 64 25.90 -15.59 10.85
CA SER A 64 25.77 -14.66 11.97
C SER A 64 24.62 -15.07 12.88
N GLU A 65 24.80 -14.83 14.16
CA GLU A 65 23.77 -14.98 15.18
C GLU A 65 23.52 -13.63 15.82
N GLU A 66 22.26 -13.22 15.87
CA GLU A 66 21.84 -12.00 16.55
C GLU A 66 20.73 -12.32 17.54
N GLU A 67 20.89 -11.87 18.79
CA GLU A 67 19.80 -11.89 19.76
C GLU A 67 18.70 -10.92 19.27
N SER A 68 17.46 -11.39 19.28
CA SER A 68 16.33 -10.61 18.81
C SER A 68 15.05 -10.97 19.56
N TYR A 69 14.12 -10.06 19.58
CA TYR A 69 12.73 -10.34 19.94
C TYR A 69 11.97 -10.83 18.72
N PHE A 70 11.14 -11.87 18.90
CA PHE A 70 10.34 -12.50 17.86
C PHE A 70 8.86 -12.34 18.16
N PHE A 71 8.08 -11.98 17.13
CA PHE A 71 6.62 -12.01 17.18
C PHE A 71 6.13 -13.40 16.74
N ARG A 72 5.26 -14.03 17.56
CA ARG A 72 4.66 -15.35 17.31
C ARG A 72 3.65 -15.31 16.16
N LEU A 73 4.11 -15.00 14.97
CA LEU A 73 3.27 -14.91 13.79
C LEU A 73 2.56 -16.24 13.49
N THR A 74 3.23 -17.37 13.75
CA THR A 74 2.69 -18.72 13.57
C THR A 74 1.43 -18.99 14.40
N LYS A 75 1.25 -18.34 15.56
CA LYS A 75 0.04 -18.41 16.40
C LYS A 75 -1.22 -17.98 15.64
N TYR A 76 -1.07 -17.13 14.65
CA TYR A 76 -2.17 -16.52 13.89
C TYR A 76 -2.39 -17.16 12.52
N LYS A 77 -1.62 -18.21 12.17
CA LYS A 77 -1.60 -18.83 10.84
C LYS A 77 -2.99 -19.21 10.32
N ASP A 78 -3.76 -19.95 11.09
CA ASP A 78 -5.08 -20.45 10.66
C ASP A 78 -6.08 -19.30 10.47
N ARG A 79 -6.06 -18.31 11.37
CA ARG A 79 -6.90 -17.10 11.26
C ARG A 79 -6.54 -16.25 10.05
N LEU A 80 -5.24 -16.14 9.74
CA LEU A 80 -4.74 -15.43 8.55
C LEU A 80 -5.12 -16.16 7.27
N TYR A 81 -4.98 -17.49 7.25
CA TYR A 81 -5.39 -18.30 6.12
C TYR A 81 -6.90 -18.14 5.84
N ASP A 82 -7.73 -18.25 6.87
CA ASP A 82 -9.17 -18.08 6.76
C ASP A 82 -9.54 -16.67 6.27
N LEU A 83 -8.93 -15.63 6.85
CA LEU A 83 -9.12 -14.24 6.42
C LEU A 83 -8.80 -14.05 4.93
N LEU A 84 -7.67 -14.57 4.47
CA LEU A 84 -7.27 -14.42 3.06
C LEU A 84 -8.11 -15.26 2.11
N LYS A 85 -8.46 -16.47 2.49
CA LYS A 85 -9.13 -17.44 1.62
C LYS A 85 -10.63 -17.22 1.51
N ASN A 86 -11.29 -16.89 2.63
CA ASN A 86 -12.73 -16.94 2.78
C ASN A 86 -13.39 -15.56 2.91
N SER A 87 -12.65 -14.47 2.61
CA SER A 87 -13.19 -13.11 2.63
C SER A 87 -12.73 -12.27 1.44
N ASP A 88 -13.25 -11.05 1.34
CA ASP A 88 -12.82 -10.04 0.38
C ASP A 88 -11.79 -9.08 0.96
N PHE A 89 -11.07 -9.52 2.00
CA PHE A 89 -10.08 -8.72 2.70
C PHE A 89 -8.91 -8.26 1.81
N LEU A 90 -8.42 -9.16 0.92
CA LEU A 90 -7.28 -8.85 0.04
C LEU A 90 -7.71 -8.81 -1.43
N GLU A 91 -7.39 -7.70 -2.08
CA GLU A 91 -7.57 -7.48 -3.51
C GLU A 91 -6.30 -6.92 -4.17
N PRO A 92 -6.11 -7.14 -5.49
CA PRO A 92 -6.90 -8.02 -6.37
C PRO A 92 -6.79 -9.51 -5.97
N LYS A 93 -7.79 -10.30 -6.32
CA LYS A 93 -7.91 -11.71 -5.88
C LYS A 93 -6.70 -12.60 -6.21
N PHE A 94 -5.95 -12.32 -7.27
CA PHE A 94 -4.74 -13.09 -7.59
C PHE A 94 -3.65 -12.94 -6.51
N ARG A 95 -3.63 -11.83 -5.75
CA ARG A 95 -2.73 -11.62 -4.61
C ARG A 95 -2.98 -12.58 -3.46
N VAL A 96 -4.21 -13.06 -3.31
CA VAL A 96 -4.55 -14.05 -2.27
C VAL A 96 -3.72 -15.32 -2.44
N ASN A 97 -3.69 -15.87 -3.67
CA ASN A 97 -2.91 -17.08 -3.95
C ASN A 97 -1.40 -16.84 -3.77
N GLU A 98 -0.92 -15.66 -4.19
CA GLU A 98 0.48 -15.26 -3.97
C GLU A 98 0.83 -15.25 -2.47
N MET A 99 -0.02 -14.65 -1.63
CA MET A 99 0.22 -14.57 -0.19
C MET A 99 0.14 -15.94 0.49
N ILE A 100 -0.83 -16.76 0.13
CA ILE A 100 -0.99 -18.10 0.71
C ILE A 100 0.22 -18.97 0.35
N ASN A 101 0.51 -19.14 -0.94
CA ASN A 101 1.55 -20.08 -1.40
C ASN A 101 2.97 -19.65 -0.99
N ASN A 102 3.25 -18.35 -1.03
CA ASN A 102 4.61 -17.87 -0.78
C ASN A 102 4.89 -17.57 0.69
N PHE A 103 3.87 -17.33 1.51
CA PHE A 103 4.07 -16.83 2.87
C PHE A 103 3.30 -17.59 3.94
N ILE A 104 2.04 -17.96 3.73
CA ILE A 104 1.24 -18.63 4.77
C ILE A 104 1.63 -20.10 4.93
N ASP A 105 1.89 -20.82 3.84
CA ASP A 105 2.21 -22.25 3.92
C ASP A 105 3.52 -22.51 4.70
N GLY A 106 4.52 -21.66 4.47
CA GLY A 106 5.82 -21.68 5.17
C GLY A 106 5.95 -20.67 6.30
N LEU A 107 4.83 -20.22 6.92
CA LEU A 107 4.85 -19.15 7.90
C LEU A 107 5.72 -19.50 9.12
N THR A 108 6.61 -18.59 9.47
CA THR A 108 7.48 -18.66 10.66
C THR A 108 7.31 -17.40 11.50
N ASP A 109 7.73 -17.49 12.77
CA ASP A 109 7.82 -16.29 13.63
C ASP A 109 8.84 -15.31 13.07
N ILE A 110 8.58 -14.03 13.23
CA ILE A 110 9.41 -12.98 12.65
C ILE A 110 10.19 -12.21 13.71
N ALA A 111 11.46 -11.92 13.42
CA ALA A 111 12.26 -11.03 14.27
C ALA A 111 11.73 -9.60 14.21
N VAL A 112 11.48 -9.01 15.38
CA VAL A 112 10.85 -7.69 15.54
C VAL A 112 11.74 -6.70 16.30
N SER A 113 13.01 -7.04 16.51
CA SER A 113 14.01 -6.10 17.01
C SER A 113 15.37 -6.35 16.35
N ARG A 114 16.29 -5.39 16.52
CA ARG A 114 17.67 -5.45 16.04
C ARG A 114 18.60 -4.92 17.12
N THR A 115 19.80 -5.51 17.24
CA THR A 115 20.91 -4.98 18.06
C THR A 115 21.96 -4.26 17.23
N SER A 116 22.00 -4.55 15.93
CA SER A 116 22.97 -3.96 14.98
C SER A 116 22.64 -2.55 14.54
N VAL A 117 21.42 -2.07 14.82
CA VAL A 117 20.94 -0.72 14.43
C VAL A 117 20.70 0.13 15.67
N ASN A 118 21.42 1.26 15.76
CA ASN A 118 21.31 2.18 16.90
C ASN A 118 20.27 3.29 16.69
N TRP A 119 19.78 3.48 15.46
CA TRP A 119 18.76 4.47 15.14
C TRP A 119 17.37 3.81 15.07
N GLY A 120 16.41 4.39 15.77
CA GLY A 120 15.03 3.92 15.79
C GLY A 120 14.42 3.96 17.20
N ILE A 121 13.31 3.29 17.40
CA ILE A 121 12.60 3.24 18.67
C ILE A 121 13.21 2.17 19.56
N PRO A 122 13.79 2.51 20.73
CA PRO A 122 14.36 1.51 21.61
C PRO A 122 13.26 0.66 22.26
N VAL A 123 13.55 -0.63 22.49
CA VAL A 123 12.70 -1.50 23.30
C VAL A 123 12.73 -0.96 24.74
N PRO A 124 11.58 -0.63 25.36
CA PRO A 124 11.55 0.14 26.61
C PRO A 124 12.15 -0.60 27.83
N PHE A 125 12.13 -1.91 27.83
CA PHE A 125 12.66 -2.75 28.89
C PHE A 125 14.02 -3.41 28.53
N ASP A 126 14.55 -3.17 27.31
CA ASP A 126 15.85 -3.66 26.86
C ASP A 126 16.45 -2.70 25.81
N SER A 127 17.10 -1.66 26.29
CA SER A 127 17.65 -0.58 25.46
C SER A 127 18.76 -0.98 24.48
N LYS A 128 19.26 -2.24 24.57
CA LYS A 128 20.18 -2.79 23.58
C LYS A 128 19.51 -3.10 22.25
N HIS A 129 18.18 -3.22 22.26
CA HIS A 129 17.38 -3.56 21.09
C HIS A 129 16.62 -2.33 20.58
N THR A 130 16.63 -2.17 19.25
CA THR A 130 15.79 -1.22 18.52
C THR A 130 14.63 -1.99 17.90
N ILE A 131 13.42 -1.49 18.04
CA ILE A 131 12.20 -2.08 17.47
C ILE A 131 12.31 -2.07 15.93
N TYR A 132 11.97 -3.20 15.32
CA TYR A 132 12.06 -3.37 13.87
C TYR A 132 11.04 -2.50 13.13
N VAL A 133 11.48 -1.94 12.00
CA VAL A 133 10.75 -0.95 11.21
C VAL A 133 9.30 -1.30 10.90
N TRP A 134 8.96 -2.57 10.70
CA TRP A 134 7.59 -2.93 10.35
C TRP A 134 6.62 -2.96 11.54
N ILE A 135 7.07 -3.16 12.76
CA ILE A 135 6.23 -2.93 13.96
C ILE A 135 5.97 -1.43 14.10
N ASP A 136 7.02 -0.62 13.95
CA ASP A 136 6.95 0.83 13.97
C ASP A 136 6.02 1.35 12.86
N ALA A 137 6.31 1.01 11.61
CA ALA A 137 5.60 1.53 10.46
C ALA A 137 4.12 1.12 10.41
N LEU A 138 3.77 -0.14 10.72
CA LEU A 138 2.38 -0.61 10.63
C LEU A 138 1.50 -0.03 11.72
N THR A 139 2.02 0.16 12.92
CA THR A 139 1.23 0.71 14.02
C THR A 139 0.91 2.20 13.85
N ASN A 140 1.56 2.90 12.91
CA ASN A 140 1.26 4.32 12.64
C ASN A 140 -0.23 4.55 12.33
N TYR A 141 -0.92 3.60 11.70
CA TYR A 141 -2.33 3.72 11.34
C TYR A 141 -3.22 3.96 12.56
N ILE A 142 -3.03 3.21 13.64
CA ILE A 142 -3.78 3.38 14.88
C ILE A 142 -3.19 4.48 15.77
N ASN A 143 -1.86 4.64 15.76
CA ASN A 143 -1.18 5.69 16.54
C ASN A 143 -1.58 7.09 16.08
N ALA A 144 -1.76 7.29 14.76
CA ALA A 144 -2.28 8.54 14.20
C ALA A 144 -3.69 8.88 14.69
N LEU A 145 -4.46 7.89 15.11
CA LEU A 145 -5.80 8.04 15.68
C LEU A 145 -5.79 8.18 17.21
N GLY A 146 -4.61 8.01 17.83
CA GLY A 146 -4.42 8.22 19.26
C GLY A 146 -4.40 6.95 20.11
N TYR A 147 -4.28 5.76 19.49
CA TYR A 147 -4.24 4.49 20.22
C TYR A 147 -3.18 4.50 21.35
N GLY A 148 -3.62 4.08 22.53
CA GLY A 148 -2.76 4.07 23.73
C GLY A 148 -2.46 5.45 24.32
N GLY A 149 -3.13 6.50 23.87
CA GLY A 149 -3.02 7.88 24.32
C GLY A 149 -4.36 8.61 24.32
N ASP A 150 -4.48 9.72 23.56
CA ASP A 150 -5.75 10.45 23.35
C ASP A 150 -6.53 9.81 22.20
N GLU A 151 -7.41 8.87 22.52
CA GLU A 151 -8.12 8.01 21.57
C GLU A 151 -9.34 8.67 20.88
N LYS A 152 -9.42 10.01 20.87
CA LYS A 152 -10.55 10.76 20.29
C LYS A 152 -10.92 10.36 18.86
N ASN A 153 -9.92 9.97 18.07
CA ASN A 153 -10.12 9.66 16.67
C ASN A 153 -10.22 8.15 16.40
N MET A 154 -10.26 7.31 17.43
CA MET A 154 -10.39 5.85 17.24
C MET A 154 -11.72 5.45 16.62
N SER A 155 -12.73 6.32 16.58
CA SER A 155 -13.98 6.11 15.83
C SER A 155 -13.78 6.01 14.31
N TYR A 156 -12.62 6.45 13.77
CA TYR A 156 -12.25 6.26 12.37
C TYR A 156 -11.61 4.88 12.11
N TRP A 157 -11.37 4.08 13.14
CA TRP A 157 -10.91 2.71 12.99
C TRP A 157 -12.11 1.75 13.11
N PRO A 158 -12.21 0.67 12.31
CA PRO A 158 -11.23 0.21 11.32
C PRO A 158 -11.22 1.02 10.02
N ALA A 159 -10.06 1.04 9.35
CA ALA A 159 -9.93 1.62 8.02
C ALA A 159 -10.81 0.86 7.00
N ASP A 160 -11.47 1.58 6.10
CA ASP A 160 -12.22 0.96 5.02
C ASP A 160 -11.29 0.26 4.02
N VAL A 161 -10.18 0.91 3.65
CA VAL A 161 -9.19 0.36 2.73
C VAL A 161 -7.78 0.77 3.12
N HIS A 162 -6.86 -0.18 3.13
CA HIS A 162 -5.42 0.08 3.02
C HIS A 162 -5.01 -0.04 1.55
N MET A 163 -4.80 1.10 0.89
CA MET A 163 -4.30 1.16 -0.48
C MET A 163 -2.78 1.19 -0.45
N VAL A 164 -2.14 0.13 -0.96
CA VAL A 164 -0.69 -0.07 -0.83
C VAL A 164 -0.05 -0.56 -2.12
N GLY A 165 1.23 -0.26 -2.32
CA GLY A 165 2.00 -0.84 -3.40
C GLY A 165 2.17 -2.36 -3.22
N LYS A 166 2.24 -3.09 -4.32
CA LYS A 166 2.32 -4.56 -4.31
C LYS A 166 3.48 -5.12 -3.48
N GLU A 167 4.59 -4.38 -3.35
CA GLU A 167 5.77 -4.78 -2.59
C GLU A 167 5.54 -4.86 -1.08
N ILE A 168 4.55 -4.14 -0.58
CA ILE A 168 4.24 -4.12 0.85
C ILE A 168 2.91 -4.82 1.20
N VAL A 169 2.28 -5.48 0.23
CA VAL A 169 1.05 -6.26 0.45
C VAL A 169 1.24 -7.30 1.55
N ARG A 170 2.37 -8.03 1.56
CA ARG A 170 2.67 -9.02 2.59
C ARG A 170 2.58 -8.45 4.02
N PHE A 171 3.11 -7.27 4.22
CA PHE A 171 3.11 -6.61 5.54
C PHE A 171 1.69 -6.21 5.96
N HIS A 172 0.87 -5.75 5.03
CA HIS A 172 -0.48 -5.27 5.30
C HIS A 172 -1.55 -6.37 5.33
N SER A 173 -1.30 -7.51 4.67
CA SER A 173 -2.25 -8.62 4.62
C SER A 173 -1.91 -9.79 5.55
N ILE A 174 -0.70 -9.84 6.09
CA ILE A 174 -0.25 -10.91 6.99
C ILE A 174 0.20 -10.34 8.34
N ILE A 175 1.24 -9.50 8.36
CA ILE A 175 1.86 -9.05 9.61
C ILE A 175 0.93 -8.09 10.36
N TRP A 176 0.36 -7.11 9.67
CA TRP A 176 -0.53 -6.12 10.28
C TRP A 176 -1.81 -6.75 10.87
N PRO A 177 -2.55 -7.61 10.15
CA PRO A 177 -3.67 -8.32 10.74
C PRO A 177 -3.29 -9.16 11.95
N ALA A 178 -2.15 -9.84 11.94
CA ALA A 178 -1.68 -10.61 13.10
C ALA A 178 -1.42 -9.73 14.32
N ILE A 179 -0.79 -8.56 14.13
CA ILE A 179 -0.58 -7.58 15.21
C ILE A 179 -1.93 -7.08 15.75
N LEU A 180 -2.88 -6.73 14.89
CA LEU A 180 -4.21 -6.31 15.30
C LEU A 180 -4.97 -7.41 16.05
N MET A 181 -4.87 -8.66 15.58
CA MET A 181 -5.44 -9.82 16.27
C MET A 181 -4.81 -10.01 17.67
N ALA A 182 -3.50 -9.78 17.81
CA ALA A 182 -2.80 -9.85 19.08
C ALA A 182 -3.21 -8.71 20.03
N LEU A 183 -3.54 -7.55 19.49
CA LEU A 183 -4.02 -6.39 20.24
C LEU A 183 -5.53 -6.44 20.51
N ASP A 184 -6.23 -7.46 20.02
CA ASP A 184 -7.68 -7.57 20.10
C ASP A 184 -8.40 -6.36 19.47
N LEU A 185 -7.88 -5.88 18.33
CA LEU A 185 -8.43 -4.77 17.57
C LEU A 185 -9.13 -5.25 16.30
N PRO A 186 -10.16 -4.52 15.82
CA PRO A 186 -10.79 -4.82 14.53
C PRO A 186 -9.78 -4.73 13.39
N LEU A 187 -9.95 -5.58 12.38
CA LEU A 187 -9.14 -5.55 11.17
C LEU A 187 -9.64 -4.45 10.22
N PRO A 188 -8.78 -3.89 9.34
CA PRO A 188 -9.22 -3.11 8.20
C PRO A 188 -10.23 -3.92 7.37
N LYS A 189 -11.18 -3.25 6.73
CA LYS A 189 -12.18 -3.95 5.91
C LYS A 189 -11.55 -4.56 4.65
N LYS A 190 -10.55 -3.87 4.07
CA LYS A 190 -9.88 -4.29 2.84
C LYS A 190 -8.42 -3.83 2.78
N VAL A 191 -7.58 -4.67 2.15
CA VAL A 191 -6.24 -4.31 1.66
C VAL A 191 -6.24 -4.42 0.15
N TYR A 192 -5.85 -3.36 -0.55
CA TYR A 192 -5.73 -3.35 -2.00
C TYR A 192 -4.27 -3.11 -2.42
N GLY A 193 -3.70 -4.09 -3.13
CA GLY A 193 -2.32 -4.03 -3.62
C GLY A 193 -2.23 -3.57 -5.08
N HIS A 194 -1.95 -2.28 -5.31
CA HIS A 194 -1.78 -1.75 -6.66
C HIS A 194 -0.40 -2.08 -7.24
N GLY A 195 -0.30 -2.07 -8.58
CA GLY A 195 0.94 -2.27 -9.31
C GLY A 195 1.91 -1.08 -9.23
N TRP A 196 3.09 -1.25 -9.80
CA TRP A 196 4.08 -0.17 -9.91
C TRP A 196 3.83 0.72 -11.11
N LEU A 197 4.18 1.98 -10.97
CA LEU A 197 4.40 2.87 -12.10
C LEU A 197 5.87 2.77 -12.52
N LEU A 198 6.10 2.26 -13.73
CA LEU A 198 7.43 2.07 -14.31
C LEU A 198 7.81 3.25 -15.20
N LEU A 199 9.08 3.56 -15.29
CA LEU A 199 9.65 4.52 -16.24
C LEU A 199 10.71 3.82 -17.09
N GLY A 200 10.50 3.79 -18.42
CA GLY A 200 11.41 3.09 -19.32
C GLY A 200 11.49 1.57 -19.10
N GLY A 201 10.43 0.97 -18.51
CA GLY A 201 10.39 -0.45 -18.17
C GLY A 201 10.98 -0.80 -16.80
N ASP A 202 11.63 0.16 -16.13
CA ASP A 202 12.24 -0.03 -14.82
C ASP A 202 11.39 0.59 -13.69
N LYS A 203 11.48 0.01 -12.49
CA LYS A 203 10.92 0.60 -11.27
C LYS A 203 11.57 1.97 -11.03
N MET A 204 10.73 2.98 -10.77
CA MET A 204 11.23 4.31 -10.40
C MET A 204 12.04 4.26 -9.11
N SER A 205 13.22 4.87 -9.13
CA SER A 205 14.11 4.93 -7.97
C SER A 205 14.83 6.28 -7.93
N LYS A 206 14.79 6.95 -6.78
CA LYS A 206 15.50 8.21 -6.57
C LYS A 206 17.01 8.04 -6.76
N SER A 207 17.56 6.89 -6.36
CA SER A 207 19.01 6.60 -6.51
C SER A 207 19.43 6.38 -7.96
N LYS A 208 18.50 5.95 -8.85
CA LYS A 208 18.75 5.80 -10.29
C LYS A 208 18.45 7.07 -11.09
N GLY A 209 17.81 8.07 -10.47
CA GLY A 209 17.41 9.31 -11.15
C GLY A 209 16.26 9.13 -12.16
N ASN A 210 15.62 7.96 -12.22
CA ASN A 210 14.55 7.64 -13.14
C ASN A 210 13.18 7.86 -12.47
N VAL A 211 12.87 9.09 -12.08
CA VAL A 211 11.61 9.44 -11.41
C VAL A 211 10.84 10.43 -12.26
N ALA A 212 9.57 10.13 -12.58
CA ALA A 212 8.65 11.10 -13.13
C ALA A 212 8.18 12.04 -11.99
N ASP A 213 8.57 13.31 -12.06
CA ASP A 213 8.18 14.30 -11.06
C ASP A 213 6.74 14.77 -11.32
N PRO A 214 5.78 14.47 -10.42
CA PRO A 214 4.38 14.84 -10.59
C PRO A 214 4.16 16.36 -10.59
N TYR A 215 5.00 17.14 -9.92
CA TYR A 215 4.90 18.60 -9.94
C TYR A 215 5.31 19.18 -11.30
N MET A 216 6.37 18.65 -11.89
CA MET A 216 6.80 19.05 -13.24
C MET A 216 5.72 18.66 -14.27
N LEU A 217 5.20 17.44 -14.19
CA LEU A 217 4.18 16.95 -15.11
C LEU A 217 2.87 17.73 -14.98
N SER A 218 2.43 18.01 -13.76
CA SER A 218 1.21 18.80 -13.54
C SER A 218 1.34 20.24 -14.02
N ARG A 219 2.54 20.85 -13.92
CA ARG A 219 2.79 22.20 -14.48
C ARG A 219 2.80 22.20 -16.01
N ARG A 220 3.30 21.12 -16.62
CA ARG A 220 3.42 21.01 -18.09
C ARG A 220 2.11 20.65 -18.77
N TYR A 221 1.36 19.72 -18.22
CA TYR A 221 0.18 19.11 -18.84
C TYR A 221 -1.16 19.46 -18.14
N GLY A 222 -1.11 20.04 -16.97
CA GLY A 222 -2.28 20.25 -16.12
C GLY A 222 -2.53 19.08 -15.16
N VAL A 223 -3.09 19.41 -13.99
CA VAL A 223 -3.37 18.42 -12.93
C VAL A 223 -4.40 17.40 -13.39
N ASP A 224 -5.48 17.87 -14.05
CA ASP A 224 -6.59 17.00 -14.46
C ASP A 224 -6.15 15.99 -15.54
N ALA A 225 -5.33 16.43 -16.51
CA ALA A 225 -4.80 15.56 -17.53
C ALA A 225 -3.88 14.46 -16.94
N LEU A 226 -3.02 14.83 -16.00
CA LEU A 226 -2.17 13.86 -15.31
C LEU A 226 -2.99 12.86 -14.49
N ARG A 227 -4.00 13.34 -13.74
CA ARG A 227 -4.88 12.46 -12.96
C ARG A 227 -5.67 11.51 -13.84
N TYR A 228 -6.23 12.05 -14.96
CA TYR A 228 -6.92 11.22 -15.94
C TYR A 228 -6.03 10.13 -16.51
N PHE A 229 -4.80 10.49 -16.92
CA PHE A 229 -3.82 9.53 -17.44
C PHE A 229 -3.55 8.39 -16.46
N LEU A 230 -3.26 8.72 -15.20
CA LEU A 230 -2.92 7.71 -14.17
C LEU A 230 -4.06 6.73 -13.90
N LEU A 231 -5.31 7.20 -13.97
CA LEU A 231 -6.49 6.36 -13.75
C LEU A 231 -6.92 5.58 -15.01
N ARG A 232 -6.61 6.11 -16.21
CA ARG A 232 -7.10 5.54 -17.47
C ARG A 232 -6.09 4.59 -18.15
N GLU A 233 -4.80 4.93 -18.08
CA GLU A 233 -3.76 4.19 -18.81
C GLU A 233 -3.38 2.90 -18.10
N ILE A 234 -3.41 2.90 -16.78
CA ILE A 234 -2.88 1.80 -15.98
C ILE A 234 -4.04 0.97 -15.42
N PRO A 235 -4.18 -0.30 -15.83
CA PRO A 235 -5.15 -1.20 -15.22
C PRO A 235 -4.88 -1.33 -13.73
N PHE A 236 -5.92 -1.07 -12.92
CA PHE A 236 -5.77 -1.06 -11.47
C PHE A 236 -5.36 -2.46 -10.95
N GLY A 237 -4.28 -2.52 -10.17
CA GLY A 237 -3.69 -3.78 -9.69
C GLY A 237 -2.54 -4.33 -10.53
N SER A 238 -2.36 -3.87 -11.77
CA SER A 238 -1.25 -4.24 -12.65
C SER A 238 -0.16 -3.17 -12.66
N ASP A 239 1.04 -3.54 -13.12
CA ASP A 239 2.10 -2.57 -13.38
C ASP A 239 1.75 -1.75 -14.63
N GLY A 240 2.05 -0.47 -14.60
CA GLY A 240 1.89 0.43 -15.73
C GLY A 240 3.18 1.16 -16.06
N THR A 241 3.36 1.53 -17.33
CA THR A 241 4.53 2.28 -17.77
C THR A 241 4.13 3.71 -18.11
N TYR A 242 4.81 4.65 -17.49
CA TYR A 242 4.71 6.06 -17.86
C TYR A 242 5.63 6.35 -19.05
N THR A 243 5.09 7.02 -20.06
CA THR A 243 5.86 7.72 -21.09
C THR A 243 5.15 9.04 -21.44
N ASP A 244 5.93 10.05 -21.88
CA ASP A 244 5.35 11.32 -22.34
C ASP A 244 4.42 11.10 -23.54
N GLU A 245 4.76 10.19 -24.44
CA GLU A 245 3.97 9.85 -25.62
C GLU A 245 2.60 9.28 -25.24
N ALA A 246 2.55 8.37 -24.24
CA ALA A 246 1.31 7.80 -23.76
C ALA A 246 0.41 8.88 -23.12
N LEU A 247 0.99 9.76 -22.30
CA LEU A 247 0.26 10.88 -21.69
C LEU A 247 -0.31 11.83 -22.77
N ILE A 248 0.51 12.24 -23.74
CA ILE A 248 0.08 13.13 -24.83
C ILE A 248 -1.00 12.46 -25.67
N LYS A 249 -0.87 11.15 -25.95
CA LYS A 249 -1.89 10.39 -26.67
C LYS A 249 -3.24 10.43 -25.96
N ARG A 250 -3.27 10.19 -24.63
CA ARG A 250 -4.52 10.26 -23.86
C ARG A 250 -5.13 11.65 -23.85
N ILE A 251 -4.32 12.70 -23.74
CA ILE A 251 -4.82 14.08 -23.84
C ILE A 251 -5.47 14.30 -25.19
N ASN A 252 -4.78 13.96 -26.27
CA ASN A 252 -5.27 14.26 -27.61
C ASN A 252 -6.47 13.39 -28.01
N SER A 253 -6.43 12.09 -27.73
CA SER A 253 -7.51 11.17 -28.10
C SER A 253 -8.73 11.35 -27.20
N ASP A 254 -8.57 11.11 -25.91
CA ASP A 254 -9.69 10.95 -25.00
C ASP A 254 -10.26 12.33 -24.58
N LEU A 255 -9.38 13.28 -24.19
CA LEU A 255 -9.84 14.58 -23.68
C LEU A 255 -10.16 15.57 -24.80
N VAL A 256 -9.35 15.66 -25.85
CA VAL A 256 -9.56 16.62 -26.93
C VAL A 256 -10.51 16.07 -28.00
N ASN A 257 -10.19 14.90 -28.60
CA ASN A 257 -10.96 14.39 -29.72
C ASN A 257 -12.31 13.80 -29.30
N ASP A 258 -12.39 13.08 -28.18
CA ASP A 258 -13.65 12.50 -27.75
C ASP A 258 -14.46 13.52 -26.94
N LEU A 259 -14.06 13.83 -25.70
CA LEU A 259 -14.83 14.71 -24.82
C LEU A 259 -14.89 16.15 -25.36
N GLY A 260 -13.76 16.72 -25.74
CA GLY A 260 -13.67 18.10 -26.20
C GLY A 260 -14.46 18.34 -27.48
N ASN A 261 -14.40 17.41 -28.45
CA ASN A 261 -15.20 17.51 -29.67
C ASN A 261 -16.71 17.32 -29.41
N LEU A 262 -17.08 16.41 -28.52
CA LEU A 262 -18.47 16.24 -28.12
C LEU A 262 -19.05 17.57 -27.60
N VAL A 263 -18.39 18.19 -26.62
CA VAL A 263 -18.79 19.46 -26.03
C VAL A 263 -18.80 20.55 -27.07
N LYS A 264 -17.73 20.70 -27.87
CA LYS A 264 -17.63 21.73 -28.90
C LYS A 264 -18.75 21.63 -29.95
N ARG A 265 -19.00 20.41 -30.45
CA ARG A 265 -20.06 20.17 -31.43
C ARG A 265 -21.45 20.48 -30.87
N THR A 266 -21.74 20.00 -29.65
CA THR A 266 -23.02 20.27 -28.99
C THR A 266 -23.26 21.77 -28.79
N VAL A 267 -22.28 22.49 -28.26
CA VAL A 267 -22.36 23.95 -28.06
C VAL A 267 -22.48 24.68 -29.40
N SER A 268 -21.74 24.28 -30.41
CA SER A 268 -21.81 24.88 -31.76
C SER A 268 -23.19 24.69 -32.37
N MET A 269 -23.79 23.51 -32.27
CA MET A 269 -25.14 23.23 -32.75
C MET A 269 -26.19 24.04 -31.96
N ALA A 270 -26.06 24.10 -30.63
CA ALA A 270 -26.95 24.92 -29.81
C ALA A 270 -26.91 26.39 -30.21
N ASN A 271 -25.72 26.94 -30.47
CA ASN A 271 -25.57 28.33 -30.97
C ASN A 271 -26.15 28.51 -32.36
N GLN A 272 -25.87 27.57 -33.26
CA GLN A 272 -26.31 27.70 -34.69
C GLN A 272 -27.82 27.60 -34.84
N TYR A 273 -28.45 26.62 -34.14
CA TYR A 273 -29.85 26.32 -34.37
C TYR A 273 -30.80 27.00 -33.36
N PHE A 274 -30.29 27.33 -32.16
CA PHE A 274 -31.12 27.88 -31.07
C PHE A 274 -30.61 29.21 -30.49
N GLY A 275 -29.63 29.84 -31.16
CA GLY A 275 -29.07 31.11 -30.69
C GLY A 275 -28.42 31.02 -29.29
N GLY A 276 -27.92 29.84 -28.95
CA GLY A 276 -27.27 29.56 -27.64
C GLY A 276 -28.23 29.35 -26.48
N LYS A 277 -29.54 29.32 -26.74
CA LYS A 277 -30.57 29.09 -25.73
C LYS A 277 -31.23 27.73 -26.01
N VAL A 278 -31.19 26.87 -25.05
CA VAL A 278 -31.88 25.57 -25.11
C VAL A 278 -32.90 25.53 -24.00
N ASP A 279 -34.18 25.49 -24.37
CA ASP A 279 -35.26 25.32 -23.41
C ASP A 279 -35.25 23.94 -22.80
N ARG A 280 -35.72 23.85 -21.55
CA ARG A 280 -35.90 22.57 -20.90
C ARG A 280 -37.08 21.84 -21.56
N VAL A 281 -36.78 20.79 -22.30
CA VAL A 281 -37.77 19.88 -22.89
C VAL A 281 -37.70 18.53 -22.21
N GLU A 282 -38.78 17.76 -22.29
CA GLU A 282 -38.71 16.34 -21.93
C GLU A 282 -37.74 15.67 -22.89
N GLY A 283 -36.67 15.11 -22.31
CA GLY A 283 -35.67 14.35 -23.07
C GLY A 283 -36.23 13.00 -23.51
N ASP A 284 -35.58 12.39 -24.47
CA ASP A 284 -35.79 10.98 -24.78
C ASP A 284 -35.56 10.12 -23.53
N ALA A 285 -36.58 9.38 -23.12
CA ALA A 285 -36.57 8.61 -21.86
C ALA A 285 -35.37 7.65 -21.77
N GLU A 286 -34.99 7.02 -22.89
CA GLU A 286 -33.85 6.09 -22.96
C GLU A 286 -32.51 6.81 -22.64
N TYR A 287 -32.28 7.98 -23.19
CA TYR A 287 -31.03 8.73 -22.92
C TYR A 287 -31.00 9.32 -21.51
N VAL A 288 -32.16 9.76 -20.98
CA VAL A 288 -32.26 10.23 -19.59
C VAL A 288 -31.98 9.11 -18.61
N GLU A 289 -32.53 7.93 -18.83
CA GLU A 289 -32.29 6.75 -18.01
C GLU A 289 -30.80 6.37 -18.03
N LYS A 290 -30.19 6.24 -19.23
CA LYS A 290 -28.76 5.96 -19.36
C LYS A 290 -27.87 6.99 -18.68
N ALA A 291 -28.23 8.27 -18.73
CA ALA A 291 -27.47 9.35 -18.07
C ALA A 291 -27.59 9.25 -16.54
N ASN A 292 -28.76 8.90 -16.03
CA ASN A 292 -28.96 8.71 -14.59
C ASN A 292 -28.22 7.45 -14.08
N ASP A 293 -28.26 6.37 -14.84
CA ASP A 293 -27.59 5.11 -14.48
C ASP A 293 -26.06 5.23 -14.50
N LEU A 294 -25.51 6.14 -15.34
CA LEU A 294 -24.09 6.34 -15.45
C LEU A 294 -23.43 6.71 -14.11
N HIS A 295 -24.11 7.54 -13.30
CA HIS A 295 -23.60 7.91 -11.99
C HIS A 295 -23.44 6.70 -11.07
N SER A 296 -24.49 5.89 -10.97
CA SER A 296 -24.49 4.64 -10.17
C SER A 296 -23.45 3.64 -10.67
N LEU A 297 -23.31 3.50 -11.99
CA LEU A 297 -22.31 2.64 -12.61
C LEU A 297 -20.88 3.08 -12.27
N VAL A 298 -20.60 4.40 -12.34
CA VAL A 298 -19.29 4.96 -11.98
C VAL A 298 -18.98 4.73 -10.50
N GLU A 299 -19.95 4.95 -9.61
CA GLU A 299 -19.78 4.69 -8.17
C GLU A 299 -19.51 3.18 -7.91
N GLU A 300 -20.21 2.29 -8.58
CA GLU A 300 -19.99 0.86 -8.48
C GLU A 300 -18.58 0.44 -8.96
N CYS A 301 -18.15 0.95 -10.11
CA CYS A 301 -16.80 0.69 -10.64
C CYS A 301 -15.71 1.21 -9.70
N ILE A 302 -15.85 2.45 -9.20
CA ILE A 302 -14.91 3.01 -8.22
C ILE A 302 -14.89 2.17 -6.94
N GLY A 303 -16.05 1.75 -6.45
CA GLY A 303 -16.16 0.90 -5.25
C GLY A 303 -15.51 -0.48 -5.40
N ARG A 304 -15.47 -0.99 -6.64
CA ARG A 304 -14.81 -2.27 -6.98
C ARG A 304 -13.34 -2.09 -7.39
N TYR A 305 -12.85 -0.87 -7.49
CA TYR A 305 -11.51 -0.55 -8.02
C TYR A 305 -11.27 -1.07 -9.45
N SER A 306 -12.29 -0.99 -10.31
CA SER A 306 -12.29 -1.54 -11.70
C SER A 306 -12.45 -0.45 -12.76
#